data_4ae245bd44a619db5a9c591e3a80e90d
#
_entry.id   4ae245bd44a619db5a9c591e3a80e90d
#
_cell.length_a   1.000
_cell.length_b   1.000
_cell.length_c   1.000
_cell.angle_alpha   90.00
_cell.angle_beta   90.00
_cell.angle_gamma   90.00
#
_symmetry.space_group_name_H-M   'P 1'
#
loop_
_entity.id
_entity.type
_entity.pdbx_description
1 polymer ?
#
loop_
_entity_poly.entity_id
_entity_poly.type
_entity_poly.pdbx_seq_one_letter_code
_entity_poly.pdbx_strand_id
1 'polypeptide(L)'
;MTILSRRRFLQIGAGAAGAGAAAAFTPGTPAWADFFGPAQPEDRIETVPTYCDLCFWKCGAIASKKNGRLWKIEGNPADPLSRGRLCPRGTGGVGTYYDTDRLRSPLLRKKNRGEDEWIEVTWDEALEFIAGKLQKLKAEHGPEALAFFS
;
A
#
# COMPACT_ATOMS: atom_id res chain seq x y z
N MET A 1 -10.20 -26.57 -27.47
CA MET A 1 -9.40 -25.53 -26.75
C MET A 1 -7.97 -25.63 -27.27
N THR A 2 -7.54 -24.70 -28.10
CA THR A 2 -6.19 -24.72 -28.68
C THR A 2 -5.22 -24.04 -27.70
N ILE A 3 -4.33 -24.83 -27.12
CA ILE A 3 -3.33 -24.32 -26.15
C ILE A 3 -2.29 -23.53 -26.96
N LEU A 4 -2.22 -22.23 -26.77
CA LEU A 4 -1.19 -21.38 -27.37
C LEU A 4 0.18 -21.74 -26.82
N SER A 5 1.14 -22.08 -27.69
CA SER A 5 2.52 -22.33 -27.27
C SER A 5 3.19 -21.03 -26.78
N ARG A 6 4.17 -21.15 -25.84
CA ARG A 6 4.94 -20.01 -25.32
C ARG A 6 5.54 -19.12 -26.42
N ARG A 7 5.98 -19.74 -27.54
CA ARG A 7 6.55 -19.03 -28.68
C ARG A 7 5.50 -18.20 -29.43
N ARG A 8 4.27 -18.71 -29.59
CA ARG A 8 3.16 -17.95 -30.18
C ARG A 8 2.69 -16.82 -29.29
N PHE A 9 2.67 -17.04 -27.97
CA PHE A 9 2.34 -15.99 -27.00
C PHE A 9 3.34 -14.82 -27.08
N LEU A 10 4.65 -15.11 -27.14
CA LEU A 10 5.69 -14.09 -27.28
C LEU A 10 5.64 -13.37 -28.63
N GLN A 11 5.29 -14.07 -29.72
CA GLN A 11 5.14 -13.45 -31.04
C GLN A 11 3.92 -12.53 -31.14
N ILE A 12 2.82 -12.89 -30.48
CA ILE A 12 1.64 -12.01 -30.36
C ILE A 12 1.97 -10.80 -29.47
N GLY A 13 2.70 -11.00 -28.36
CA GLY A 13 3.14 -9.93 -27.49
C GLY A 13 4.08 -8.93 -28.17
N ALA A 14 5.02 -9.40 -28.99
CA ALA A 14 5.93 -8.54 -29.73
C ALA A 14 5.21 -7.74 -30.83
N GLY A 15 4.21 -8.35 -31.50
CA GLY A 15 3.37 -7.66 -32.48
C GLY A 15 2.47 -6.60 -31.87
N ALA A 16 1.93 -6.85 -30.68
CA ALA A 16 1.11 -5.90 -29.92
C ALA A 16 1.94 -4.73 -29.39
N ALA A 17 3.20 -4.97 -28.98
CA ALA A 17 4.12 -3.91 -28.53
C ALA A 17 4.51 -2.95 -29.68
N GLY A 18 4.67 -3.46 -30.90
CA GLY A 18 4.96 -2.65 -32.10
C GLY A 18 3.78 -1.76 -32.51
N ALA A 19 2.55 -2.28 -32.43
CA ALA A 19 1.34 -1.51 -32.74
C ALA A 19 0.98 -0.52 -31.59
N GLY A 20 1.31 -0.86 -30.35
CA GLY A 20 1.09 0.00 -29.18
C GLY A 20 1.99 1.23 -29.18
N ALA A 21 3.24 1.13 -29.65
CA ALA A 21 4.16 2.25 -29.73
C ALA A 21 3.70 3.35 -30.74
N ALA A 22 2.99 2.95 -31.81
CA ALA A 22 2.40 3.91 -32.76
C ALA A 22 1.10 4.54 -32.25
N ALA A 23 0.35 3.87 -31.37
CA ALA A 23 -0.88 4.39 -30.77
C ALA A 23 -0.63 5.33 -29.57
N ALA A 24 0.58 5.33 -29.01
CA ALA A 24 0.95 6.20 -27.86
C ALA A 24 1.03 7.70 -28.24
N PHE A 25 0.93 8.03 -29.52
CA PHE A 25 0.92 9.42 -30.01
C PHE A 25 -0.47 9.91 -30.38
N THR A 26 -1.54 9.19 -30.06
CA THR A 26 -2.90 9.69 -30.28
C THR A 26 -3.34 10.53 -29.08
N PRO A 27 -3.99 11.70 -29.32
CA PRO A 27 -4.58 12.48 -28.22
C PRO A 27 -5.69 11.65 -27.57
N GLY A 28 -5.43 11.18 -26.32
CA GLY A 28 -6.33 10.30 -25.60
C GLY A 28 -5.63 9.23 -24.77
N THR A 29 -4.42 9.51 -24.24
CA THR A 29 -3.80 8.65 -23.24
C THR A 29 -4.75 8.44 -22.07
N PRO A 30 -4.98 7.19 -21.63
CA PRO A 30 -5.84 6.96 -20.49
C PRO A 30 -5.25 7.64 -19.23
N ALA A 31 -6.10 8.22 -18.41
CA ALA A 31 -5.71 9.02 -17.23
C ALA A 31 -4.72 8.33 -16.26
N TRP A 32 -4.67 7.00 -16.27
CA TRP A 32 -3.68 6.25 -15.49
C TRP A 32 -2.24 6.37 -16.02
N ALA A 33 -2.06 6.60 -17.34
CA ALA A 33 -0.73 6.74 -17.92
C ALA A 33 -0.01 8.00 -17.43
N ASP A 34 -0.75 9.07 -17.17
CA ASP A 34 -0.22 10.31 -16.58
C ASP A 34 0.18 10.10 -15.11
N PHE A 35 -0.46 9.15 -14.45
CA PHE A 35 -0.20 8.86 -13.04
C PHE A 35 1.00 7.89 -12.84
N PHE A 36 1.09 6.82 -13.63
CA PHE A 36 2.13 5.79 -13.49
C PHE A 36 3.27 5.92 -14.50
N GLY A 37 3.14 6.81 -15.46
CA GLY A 37 4.19 7.08 -16.44
C GLY A 37 5.44 7.72 -15.85
N PRO A 38 6.55 7.81 -16.62
CA PRO A 38 7.73 8.54 -16.19
C PRO A 38 7.37 10.01 -15.94
N ALA A 39 8.10 10.64 -15.00
CA ALA A 39 7.91 12.05 -14.72
C ALA A 39 8.20 12.91 -15.95
N GLN A 40 7.35 13.90 -16.22
CA GLN A 40 7.53 14.87 -17.27
C GLN A 40 8.26 16.11 -16.72
N PRO A 41 8.92 16.92 -17.56
CA PRO A 41 9.64 18.11 -17.10
C PRO A 41 8.80 19.11 -16.32
N GLU A 42 7.49 19.19 -16.61
CA GLU A 42 6.52 20.04 -15.93
C GLU A 42 5.97 19.45 -14.62
N ASP A 43 6.24 18.19 -14.33
CA ASP A 43 5.73 17.56 -13.11
C ASP A 43 6.42 18.12 -11.87
N ARG A 44 5.61 18.55 -10.91
CA ARG A 44 6.10 18.93 -9.59
C ARG A 44 6.34 17.68 -8.76
N ILE A 45 7.62 17.36 -8.55
CA ILE A 45 8.04 16.24 -7.71
C ILE A 45 8.48 16.76 -6.34
N GLU A 46 7.87 16.24 -5.29
CA GLU A 46 8.26 16.49 -3.90
C GLU A 46 8.65 15.17 -3.24
N THR A 47 9.73 15.16 -2.46
CA THR A 47 10.18 13.98 -1.73
C THR A 47 10.10 14.20 -0.24
N VAL A 48 9.64 13.18 0.50
CA VAL A 48 9.52 13.21 1.95
C VAL A 48 10.18 11.96 2.53
N PRO A 49 11.15 12.11 3.45
CA PRO A 49 11.69 10.98 4.19
C PRO A 49 10.59 10.34 5.05
N THR A 50 10.57 9.02 5.06
CA THR A 50 9.62 8.22 5.83
C THR A 50 10.24 6.87 6.14
N TYR A 51 9.48 5.94 6.64
CA TYR A 51 9.89 4.55 6.86
C TYR A 51 8.78 3.58 6.43
N CYS A 52 9.18 2.36 6.12
CA CYS A 52 8.26 1.27 5.80
C CYS A 52 7.85 0.55 7.09
N ASP A 53 6.54 0.39 7.31
CA ASP A 53 5.97 -0.24 8.50
C ASP A 53 5.30 -1.61 8.21
N LEU A 54 5.64 -2.25 7.09
CA LEU A 54 5.07 -3.54 6.69
C LEU A 54 5.67 -4.75 7.43
N CYS A 55 6.80 -4.56 8.11
CA CYS A 55 7.45 -5.60 8.90
C CYS A 55 8.35 -4.98 9.98
N PHE A 56 8.91 -5.81 10.85
CA PHE A 56 9.76 -5.39 11.99
C PHE A 56 11.05 -4.64 11.59
N TRP A 57 11.52 -4.75 10.34
CA TRP A 57 12.75 -4.09 9.89
C TRP A 57 12.67 -2.56 9.84
N LYS A 58 11.49 -2.00 9.70
CA LYS A 58 11.27 -0.54 9.68
C LYS A 58 12.23 0.21 8.75
N CYS A 59 12.48 -0.32 7.55
CA CYS A 59 13.43 0.25 6.59
C CYS A 59 13.12 1.72 6.31
N GLY A 60 14.15 2.57 6.34
CA GLY A 60 14.03 3.97 5.94
C GLY A 60 13.66 4.08 4.46
N ALA A 61 12.72 4.94 4.15
CA ALA A 61 12.18 5.12 2.82
C ALA A 61 12.07 6.60 2.43
N ILE A 62 11.95 6.85 1.14
CA ILE A 62 11.62 8.16 0.57
C ILE A 62 10.31 8.00 -0.20
N ALA A 63 9.31 8.75 0.21
CA ALA A 63 8.05 8.88 -0.52
C ALA A 63 8.15 10.04 -1.50
N SER A 64 7.92 9.81 -2.78
CA SER A 64 7.87 10.83 -3.81
C SER A 64 6.41 11.10 -4.18
N LYS A 65 6.03 12.37 -4.14
CA LYS A 65 4.74 12.85 -4.62
C LYS A 65 4.93 13.52 -5.99
N LYS A 66 4.07 13.15 -6.93
CA LYS A 66 3.95 13.78 -8.24
C LYS A 66 2.66 14.58 -8.27
N ASN A 67 2.77 15.89 -8.45
CA ASN A 67 1.61 16.80 -8.49
C ASN A 67 0.68 16.64 -7.26
N GLY A 68 1.28 16.49 -6.07
CA GLY A 68 0.55 16.33 -4.81
C GLY A 68 0.05 14.92 -4.49
N ARG A 69 0.21 13.94 -5.40
CA ARG A 69 -0.20 12.54 -5.19
C ARG A 69 1.01 11.65 -4.95
N LEU A 70 0.89 10.70 -4.03
CA LEU A 70 1.93 9.71 -3.80
C LEU A 70 2.14 8.90 -5.09
N TRP A 71 3.35 8.95 -5.63
CA TRP A 71 3.70 8.33 -6.90
C TRP A 71 4.65 7.14 -6.75
N LYS A 72 5.64 7.25 -5.85
CA LYS A 72 6.71 6.27 -5.71
C LYS A 72 7.20 6.19 -4.28
N ILE A 73 7.62 4.99 -3.85
CA ILE A 73 8.31 4.77 -2.58
C ILE A 73 9.61 4.01 -2.88
N GLU A 74 10.71 4.54 -2.39
CA GLU A 74 12.06 3.96 -2.57
C GLU A 74 12.78 3.88 -1.24
N GLY A 75 13.84 3.05 -1.16
CA GLY A 75 14.68 3.00 0.01
C GLY A 75 15.48 4.30 0.19
N ASN A 76 15.64 4.74 1.43
CA ASN A 76 16.42 5.91 1.77
C ASN A 76 17.92 5.55 1.87
N PRO A 77 18.80 6.07 1.01
CA PRO A 77 20.24 5.80 1.09
C PRO A 77 20.90 6.27 2.40
N ALA A 78 20.30 7.27 3.06
CA ALA A 78 20.79 7.79 4.33
C ALA A 78 20.39 6.92 5.55
N ASP A 79 19.52 5.94 5.37
CA ASP A 79 19.15 5.02 6.43
C ASP A 79 20.32 4.06 6.76
N PRO A 80 20.83 4.05 8.00
CA PRO A 80 22.00 3.24 8.36
C PRO A 80 21.71 1.73 8.33
N LEU A 81 20.45 1.31 8.50
CA LEU A 81 20.04 -0.08 8.50
C LEU A 81 19.85 -0.63 7.08
N SER A 82 18.95 -0.07 6.34
CA SER A 82 18.56 -0.57 5.01
C SER A 82 19.50 -0.09 3.89
N ARG A 83 20.21 1.04 4.10
CA ARG A 83 21.17 1.63 3.15
C ARG A 83 20.59 1.76 1.74
N GLY A 84 19.40 2.32 1.65
CA GLY A 84 18.67 2.49 0.39
C GLY A 84 17.99 1.24 -0.16
N ARG A 85 18.01 0.12 0.57
CA ARG A 85 17.32 -1.10 0.14
C ARG A 85 15.90 -1.11 0.65
N LEU A 86 14.95 -1.37 -0.24
CA LEU A 86 13.56 -1.57 0.08
C LEU A 86 13.04 -2.79 -0.68
N CYS A 87 12.37 -3.70 0.02
CA CYS A 87 11.85 -4.91 -0.61
C CYS A 87 10.57 -4.61 -1.42
N PRO A 88 10.12 -5.54 -2.30
CA PRO A 88 8.91 -5.33 -3.11
C PRO A 88 7.66 -4.99 -2.31
N ARG A 89 7.52 -5.46 -1.08
CA ARG A 89 6.40 -5.08 -0.20
C ARG A 89 6.40 -3.58 0.12
N GLY A 90 7.57 -3.03 0.43
CA GLY A 90 7.72 -1.61 0.72
C GLY A 90 7.53 -0.73 -0.50
N THR A 91 8.13 -1.09 -1.65
CA THR A 91 7.95 -0.35 -2.91
C THR A 91 6.52 -0.44 -3.43
N GLY A 92 5.83 -1.57 -3.20
CA GLY A 92 4.42 -1.78 -3.53
C GLY A 92 3.43 -1.02 -2.64
N GLY A 93 3.89 -0.34 -1.59
CA GLY A 93 3.05 0.41 -0.65
C GLY A 93 2.16 1.48 -1.30
N VAL A 94 2.54 2.00 -2.47
CA VAL A 94 1.70 2.93 -3.26
C VAL A 94 0.38 2.26 -3.64
N GLY A 95 0.41 1.01 -4.10
CA GLY A 95 -0.81 0.24 -4.42
C GLY A 95 -1.69 0.07 -3.19
N THR A 96 -1.12 -0.33 -2.06
CA THR A 96 -1.85 -0.45 -0.79
C THR A 96 -2.46 0.88 -0.33
N TYR A 97 -1.78 2.00 -0.56
CA TYR A 97 -2.30 3.31 -0.18
C TYR A 97 -3.54 3.70 -0.99
N TYR A 98 -3.58 3.37 -2.28
CA TYR A 98 -4.69 3.68 -3.18
C TYR A 98 -5.69 2.52 -3.35
N ASP A 99 -5.54 1.45 -2.58
CA ASP A 99 -6.49 0.33 -2.61
C ASP A 99 -7.90 0.79 -2.28
N THR A 100 -8.85 0.43 -3.11
CA THR A 100 -10.27 0.77 -2.93
C THR A 100 -10.87 0.10 -1.71
N ASP A 101 -10.34 -1.06 -1.33
CA ASP A 101 -10.80 -1.85 -0.18
C ASP A 101 -10.09 -1.45 1.12
N ARG A 102 -9.23 -0.40 1.07
CA ARG A 102 -8.55 0.11 2.26
C ARG A 102 -9.55 0.64 3.27
N LEU A 103 -9.49 0.13 4.50
CA LEU A 103 -10.29 0.62 5.61
C LEU A 103 -9.94 2.09 5.93
N ARG A 104 -10.97 2.91 6.06
CA ARG A 104 -10.85 4.36 6.38
C ARG A 104 -11.33 4.68 7.78
N SER A 105 -12.10 3.78 8.38
CA SER A 105 -12.66 3.89 9.72
C SER A 105 -12.35 2.62 10.51
N PRO A 106 -12.28 2.67 11.84
CA PRO A 106 -12.23 1.47 12.66
C PRO A 106 -13.48 0.62 12.47
N LEU A 107 -13.30 -0.69 12.56
CA LEU A 107 -14.40 -1.65 12.48
C LEU A 107 -14.53 -2.40 13.79
N LEU A 108 -15.73 -2.43 14.36
CA LEU A 108 -16.07 -3.29 15.48
C LEU A 108 -16.85 -4.51 14.99
N ARG A 109 -16.47 -5.68 15.47
CA ARG A 109 -17.23 -6.91 15.24
C ARG A 109 -18.51 -6.87 16.06
N LYS A 110 -19.64 -6.99 15.39
CA LYS A 110 -20.98 -6.95 16.04
C LYS A 110 -21.34 -8.26 16.73
N LYS A 111 -20.86 -9.37 16.20
CA LYS A 111 -21.17 -10.73 16.69
C LYS A 111 -19.93 -11.44 17.26
N ASN A 112 -20.06 -12.76 17.48
CA ASN A 112 -19.00 -13.60 18.01
C ASN A 112 -17.83 -13.78 17.05
N ARG A 113 -16.70 -14.29 17.56
CA ARG A 113 -15.55 -14.66 16.73
C ARG A 113 -15.96 -15.68 15.69
N GLY A 114 -15.54 -15.46 14.42
CA GLY A 114 -15.87 -16.34 13.30
C GLY A 114 -17.06 -15.85 12.46
N GLU A 115 -17.81 -14.86 12.93
CA GLU A 115 -18.92 -14.26 12.16
C GLU A 115 -18.44 -12.94 11.53
N ASP A 116 -18.68 -12.75 10.22
CA ASP A 116 -18.21 -11.59 9.44
C ASP A 116 -19.23 -10.45 9.40
N GLU A 117 -19.73 -10.05 10.57
CA GLU A 117 -20.57 -8.87 10.67
C GLU A 117 -19.80 -7.75 11.39
N TRP A 118 -19.51 -6.69 10.65
CA TRP A 118 -18.71 -5.55 11.11
C TRP A 118 -19.53 -4.27 11.01
N ILE A 119 -19.31 -3.35 11.94
CA ILE A 119 -19.86 -2.01 11.91
C ILE A 119 -18.73 -0.99 11.93
N GLU A 120 -18.88 0.07 11.14
CA GLU A 120 -17.98 1.22 11.21
C GLU A 120 -18.28 2.01 12.46
N VAL A 121 -17.22 2.46 13.14
CA VAL A 121 -17.28 3.29 14.34
C VAL A 121 -16.27 4.43 14.22
N THR A 122 -16.43 5.45 15.06
CA THR A 122 -15.44 6.51 15.18
C THR A 122 -14.19 6.03 15.92
N TRP A 123 -13.09 6.76 15.78
CA TRP A 123 -11.86 6.47 16.54
C TRP A 123 -12.07 6.57 18.05
N ASP A 124 -12.88 7.53 18.52
CA ASP A 124 -13.16 7.69 19.94
C ASP A 124 -13.92 6.50 20.50
N GLU A 125 -14.97 6.03 19.81
CA GLU A 125 -15.72 4.84 20.18
C GLU A 125 -14.83 3.58 20.20
N ALA A 126 -13.97 3.41 19.19
CA ALA A 126 -13.06 2.26 19.12
C ALA A 126 -12.05 2.27 20.28
N LEU A 127 -11.46 3.43 20.58
CA LEU A 127 -10.48 3.59 21.65
C LEU A 127 -11.12 3.41 23.03
N GLU A 128 -12.31 3.96 23.25
CA GLU A 128 -13.08 3.78 24.49
C GLU A 128 -13.43 2.30 24.73
N PHE A 129 -13.88 1.61 23.68
CA PHE A 129 -14.15 0.18 23.75
C PHE A 129 -12.90 -0.64 24.10
N ILE A 130 -11.75 -0.36 23.47
CA ILE A 130 -10.48 -1.03 23.75
C ILE A 130 -10.03 -0.75 25.19
N ALA A 131 -10.04 0.52 25.61
CA ALA A 131 -9.64 0.92 26.95
C ALA A 131 -10.49 0.25 28.01
N GLY A 132 -11.81 0.22 27.84
CA GLY A 132 -12.72 -0.47 28.75
C GLY A 132 -12.45 -1.96 28.87
N LYS A 133 -12.17 -2.64 27.74
CA LYS A 133 -11.79 -4.06 27.75
C LYS A 133 -10.46 -4.30 28.48
N LEU A 134 -9.46 -3.47 28.24
CA LEU A 134 -8.16 -3.60 28.88
C LEU A 134 -8.25 -3.35 30.40
N GLN A 135 -9.00 -2.33 30.82
CA GLN A 135 -9.25 -2.06 32.24
C GLN A 135 -9.94 -3.23 32.93
N LYS A 136 -10.96 -3.82 32.28
CA LYS A 136 -11.65 -5.00 32.79
C LYS A 136 -10.71 -6.19 32.95
N LEU A 137 -9.92 -6.51 31.91
CA LEU A 137 -8.93 -7.60 31.98
C LEU A 137 -7.91 -7.38 33.10
N LYS A 138 -7.42 -6.15 33.26
CA LYS A 138 -6.50 -5.80 34.33
C LYS A 138 -7.12 -5.98 35.71
N ALA A 139 -8.39 -5.62 35.87
CA ALA A 139 -9.09 -5.75 37.15
C ALA A 139 -9.38 -7.22 37.52
N GLU A 140 -9.72 -8.06 36.52
CA GLU A 140 -10.09 -9.47 36.75
C GLU A 140 -8.87 -10.40 36.86
N HIS A 141 -7.79 -10.12 36.12
CA HIS A 141 -6.65 -11.05 35.95
C HIS A 141 -5.29 -10.42 36.31
N GLY A 142 -5.25 -9.16 36.71
CA GLY A 142 -4.01 -8.45 37.02
C GLY A 142 -3.32 -7.81 35.80
N PRO A 143 -2.27 -7.00 36.03
CA PRO A 143 -1.58 -6.26 34.97
C PRO A 143 -0.82 -7.15 33.98
N GLU A 144 -0.49 -8.38 34.39
CA GLU A 144 0.27 -9.35 33.57
C GLU A 144 -0.61 -10.14 32.58
N ALA A 145 -1.93 -9.89 32.57
CA ALA A 145 -2.86 -10.56 31.66
C ALA A 145 -2.71 -10.11 30.19
N LEU A 146 -1.94 -9.03 29.95
CA LEU A 146 -1.72 -8.48 28.62
C LEU A 146 -0.27 -8.67 28.19
N ALA A 147 -0.07 -9.38 27.08
CA ALA A 147 1.24 -9.52 26.44
C ALA A 147 1.25 -8.79 25.09
N PHE A 148 2.32 -8.03 24.84
CA PHE A 148 2.60 -7.45 23.54
C PHE A 148 3.68 -8.26 22.85
N PHE A 149 3.42 -8.61 21.60
CA PHE A 149 4.39 -9.24 20.72
C PHE A 149 4.67 -8.34 19.53
N SER A 150 5.93 -7.93 19.31
CA SER A 150 6.36 -7.04 18.23
C SER A 150 7.54 -7.62 17.45
#